data_ef23f1c9f8b27c88435afea357f4e321
#
_entry.id   ef23f1c9f8b27c88435afea357f4e321
#
_cell.length_a   1.000
_cell.length_b   1.000
_cell.length_c   1.000
_cell.angle_alpha   90.00
_cell.angle_beta   90.00
_cell.angle_gamma   90.00
#
_symmetry.space_group_name_H-M   'P 1'
#
loop_
_entity.id
_entity.type
_entity.pdbx_description
1 polymer ?
#
loop_
_entity_poly.entity_id
_entity_poly.type
_entity_poly.pdbx_seq_one_letter_code
_entity_poly.pdbx_strand_id
1 'polypeptide(L)'
;MNRKLVMIGTAILAVLVLAAGVLVATRQPSFRGSVINPPAPAAEIKLTDSNGQPFALSSQRGKVVLLYFGYTSCPDDCPATMAKLKLTMGILGNLAQNVQVLMVTTDPTHDNAAQMKKWMTGFYPTFLGLFGTPDQLQPAYTAYGVTVEDGGDTHTTYLYVIDPKGNLRVTFDGPSMDPQDVADDVQTLIKGY
;
A
#
# COMPACT_ATOMS: atom_id res chain seq x y z
N MET A 1 60.22 -5.81 0.81
CA MET A 1 58.77 -6.11 0.63
C MET A 1 58.52 -6.25 -0.87
N ASN A 2 58.01 -7.41 -1.32
CA ASN A 2 58.00 -7.78 -2.72
C ASN A 2 56.84 -7.01 -3.45
N ARG A 3 57.15 -5.99 -4.28
CA ARG A 3 56.20 -5.10 -4.96
C ARG A 3 55.09 -5.91 -5.72
N LYS A 4 55.43 -7.07 -6.26
CA LYS A 4 54.49 -7.97 -6.96
C LYS A 4 53.44 -8.55 -6.00
N LEU A 5 53.84 -8.93 -4.77
CA LEU A 5 52.90 -9.44 -3.76
C LEU A 5 51.95 -8.36 -3.27
N VAL A 6 52.42 -7.12 -3.11
CA VAL A 6 51.54 -5.98 -2.74
C VAL A 6 50.52 -5.68 -3.85
N MET A 7 50.95 -5.66 -5.12
CA MET A 7 50.05 -5.42 -6.26
C MET A 7 49.01 -6.52 -6.41
N ILE A 8 49.35 -7.78 -6.19
CA ILE A 8 48.39 -8.89 -6.21
C ILE A 8 47.38 -8.75 -5.06
N GLY A 9 47.84 -8.43 -3.85
CA GLY A 9 46.99 -8.23 -2.69
C GLY A 9 45.97 -7.08 -2.88
N THR A 10 46.40 -5.95 -3.46
CA THR A 10 45.51 -4.81 -3.75
C THR A 10 44.48 -5.15 -4.84
N ALA A 11 44.88 -5.90 -5.87
CA ALA A 11 43.97 -6.34 -6.91
C ALA A 11 42.89 -7.30 -6.37
N ILE A 12 43.26 -8.26 -5.53
CA ILE A 12 42.31 -9.17 -4.88
C ILE A 12 41.35 -8.40 -3.98
N LEU A 13 41.84 -7.46 -3.18
CA LEU A 13 40.99 -6.64 -2.31
C LEU A 13 39.98 -5.81 -3.12
N ALA A 14 40.40 -5.22 -4.24
CA ALA A 14 39.52 -4.45 -5.12
C ALA A 14 38.42 -5.33 -5.73
N VAL A 15 38.77 -6.55 -6.17
CA VAL A 15 37.77 -7.51 -6.68
C VAL A 15 36.80 -7.94 -5.60
N LEU A 16 37.24 -8.19 -4.38
CA LEU A 16 36.39 -8.54 -3.25
C LEU A 16 35.42 -7.40 -2.87
N VAL A 17 35.90 -6.15 -2.87
CA VAL A 17 35.05 -4.98 -2.61
C VAL A 17 34.01 -4.79 -3.70
N LEU A 18 34.38 -4.94 -4.98
CA LEU A 18 33.45 -4.89 -6.10
C LEU A 18 32.43 -6.02 -6.04
N ALA A 19 32.83 -7.24 -5.76
CA ALA A 19 31.94 -8.38 -5.61
C ALA A 19 30.96 -8.19 -4.45
N ALA A 20 31.43 -7.70 -3.30
CA ALA A 20 30.59 -7.37 -2.15
C ALA A 20 29.60 -6.25 -2.49
N GLY A 21 30.04 -5.22 -3.20
CA GLY A 21 29.17 -4.13 -3.68
C GLY A 21 28.06 -4.62 -4.61
N VAL A 22 28.37 -5.51 -5.55
CA VAL A 22 27.39 -6.13 -6.44
C VAL A 22 26.42 -7.02 -5.66
N LEU A 23 26.90 -7.81 -4.70
CA LEU A 23 26.02 -8.65 -3.86
C LEU A 23 25.04 -7.84 -3.01
N VAL A 24 25.47 -6.70 -2.48
CA VAL A 24 24.60 -5.79 -1.72
C VAL A 24 23.59 -5.11 -2.65
N ALA A 25 24.02 -4.68 -3.84
CA ALA A 25 23.15 -4.02 -4.82
C ALA A 25 22.08 -4.94 -5.44
N THR A 26 22.30 -6.27 -5.44
CA THR A 26 21.37 -7.26 -6.00
C THR A 26 20.45 -7.89 -4.97
N ARG A 27 20.58 -7.54 -3.69
CA ARG A 27 19.65 -8.05 -2.67
C ARG A 27 18.25 -7.48 -2.91
N GLN A 28 17.36 -8.34 -3.36
CA GLN A 28 15.92 -8.02 -3.44
C GLN A 28 15.41 -7.78 -2.01
N PRO A 29 14.62 -6.73 -1.78
CA PRO A 29 13.98 -6.53 -0.49
C PRO A 29 13.08 -7.73 -0.18
N SER A 30 13.14 -8.24 1.05
CA SER A 30 12.19 -9.24 1.51
C SER A 30 10.96 -8.53 2.05
N PHE A 31 9.84 -8.68 1.36
CA PHE A 31 8.54 -8.23 1.85
C PHE A 31 7.91 -9.30 2.77
N ARG A 32 7.05 -8.85 3.68
CA ARG A 32 6.29 -9.69 4.61
C ARG A 32 4.97 -10.16 4.02
N GLY A 33 4.33 -9.28 3.25
CA GLY A 33 3.10 -9.63 2.55
C GLY A 33 3.34 -10.45 1.28
N SER A 34 2.25 -10.80 0.60
CA SER A 34 2.27 -11.53 -0.67
C SER A 34 2.79 -10.63 -1.78
N VAL A 35 3.94 -10.96 -2.34
CA VAL A 35 4.66 -10.13 -3.33
C VAL A 35 4.05 -10.27 -4.72
N ILE A 36 3.80 -9.14 -5.36
CA ILE A 36 3.46 -9.06 -6.80
C ILE A 36 4.77 -8.96 -7.59
N ASN A 37 5.11 -10.01 -8.31
CA ASN A 37 6.36 -10.07 -9.09
C ASN A 37 6.12 -10.61 -10.51
N PRO A 38 6.46 -9.85 -11.58
CA PRO A 38 7.01 -8.49 -11.51
C PRO A 38 5.98 -7.47 -10.96
N PRO A 39 6.46 -6.32 -10.42
CA PRO A 39 5.56 -5.23 -10.03
C PRO A 39 4.68 -4.78 -11.19
N ALA A 40 3.39 -4.65 -10.96
CA ALA A 40 2.42 -4.25 -11.98
C ALA A 40 1.98 -2.80 -11.77
N PRO A 41 1.79 -1.97 -12.81
CA PRO A 41 1.17 -0.68 -12.65
C PRO A 41 -0.20 -0.82 -11.94
N ALA A 42 -0.40 -0.05 -10.86
CA ALA A 42 -1.70 0.02 -10.20
C ALA A 42 -2.72 0.63 -11.15
N ALA A 43 -3.87 -0.01 -11.27
CA ALA A 43 -4.96 0.51 -12.12
C ALA A 43 -5.44 1.85 -11.59
N GLU A 44 -5.72 2.79 -12.49
CA GLU A 44 -6.20 4.12 -12.15
C GLU A 44 -7.59 4.05 -11.50
N ILE A 45 -7.78 4.84 -10.44
CA ILE A 45 -9.05 5.01 -9.75
C ILE A 45 -9.42 6.49 -9.85
N LYS A 46 -10.56 6.78 -10.49
CA LYS A 46 -11.12 8.13 -10.60
C LYS A 46 -12.49 8.14 -9.94
N LEU A 47 -12.57 8.69 -8.74
CA LEU A 47 -13.77 8.73 -7.91
C LEU A 47 -13.90 10.10 -7.24
N THR A 48 -14.86 10.24 -6.34
CA THR A 48 -14.99 11.39 -5.45
C THR A 48 -14.44 11.00 -4.07
N ASP A 49 -13.67 11.87 -3.45
CA ASP A 49 -13.17 11.66 -2.09
C ASP A 49 -14.21 12.07 -1.03
N SER A 50 -13.98 11.64 0.19
CA SER A 50 -14.86 11.94 1.33
C SER A 50 -14.86 13.43 1.75
N ASN A 51 -14.06 14.29 1.11
CA ASN A 51 -14.16 15.75 1.21
C ASN A 51 -15.00 16.36 0.07
N GLY A 52 -15.55 15.52 -0.83
CA GLY A 52 -16.33 15.96 -1.98
C GLY A 52 -15.49 16.44 -3.16
N GLN A 53 -14.19 16.12 -3.19
CA GLN A 53 -13.30 16.54 -4.26
C GLN A 53 -13.06 15.41 -5.27
N PRO A 54 -12.86 15.73 -6.55
CA PRO A 54 -12.41 14.74 -7.54
C PRO A 54 -11.08 14.14 -7.10
N PHE A 55 -10.99 12.80 -7.14
CA PHE A 55 -9.81 12.03 -6.77
C PHE A 55 -9.31 11.22 -7.97
N ALA A 56 -8.00 11.15 -8.11
CA ALA A 56 -7.31 10.24 -9.01
C ALA A 56 -6.16 9.54 -8.27
N LEU A 57 -6.04 8.22 -8.39
CA LEU A 57 -4.97 7.47 -7.72
C LEU A 57 -3.58 7.95 -8.16
N SER A 58 -3.44 8.34 -9.43
CA SER A 58 -2.21 8.93 -9.97
C SER A 58 -1.76 10.21 -9.26
N SER A 59 -2.65 10.95 -8.60
CA SER A 59 -2.31 12.13 -7.78
C SER A 59 -1.54 11.78 -6.51
N GLN A 60 -1.49 10.50 -6.12
CA GLN A 60 -0.80 10.03 -4.93
C GLN A 60 0.66 9.59 -5.20
N ARG A 61 1.16 9.82 -6.43
CA ARG A 61 2.58 9.59 -6.73
C ARG A 61 3.49 10.29 -5.72
N GLY A 62 4.57 9.62 -5.32
CA GLY A 62 5.47 10.09 -4.27
C GLY A 62 5.10 9.58 -2.86
N LYS A 63 3.91 8.99 -2.69
CA LYS A 63 3.50 8.33 -1.46
C LYS A 63 3.33 6.83 -1.66
N VAL A 64 3.51 6.06 -0.59
CA VAL A 64 3.00 4.69 -0.52
C VAL A 64 1.49 4.77 -0.29
N VAL A 65 0.71 4.05 -1.10
CA VAL A 65 -0.74 3.98 -0.93
C VAL A 65 -1.12 2.62 -0.34
N LEU A 66 -1.90 2.65 0.73
CA LEU A 66 -2.54 1.50 1.35
C LEU A 66 -4.02 1.55 0.94
N LEU A 67 -4.37 0.75 -0.06
CA LEU A 67 -5.70 0.73 -0.67
C LEU A 67 -6.50 -0.48 -0.17
N TYR A 68 -7.69 -0.22 0.31
CA TYR A 68 -8.65 -1.22 0.79
C TYR A 68 -10.01 -1.01 0.14
N PHE A 69 -10.76 -2.08 -0.06
CA PHE A 69 -12.15 -2.03 -0.51
C PHE A 69 -13.04 -2.48 0.65
N GLY A 70 -14.05 -1.69 0.97
CA GLY A 70 -14.91 -1.96 2.12
C GLY A 70 -16.02 -0.93 2.26
N TYR A 71 -16.80 -1.00 3.32
CA TYR A 71 -17.95 -0.12 3.55
C TYR A 71 -18.09 0.26 5.03
N THR A 72 -18.76 1.38 5.30
CA THR A 72 -18.77 1.99 6.65
C THR A 72 -19.67 1.26 7.63
N SER A 73 -20.65 0.50 7.16
CA SER A 73 -21.58 -0.31 7.98
C SER A 73 -21.12 -1.76 8.20
N CYS A 74 -19.93 -2.12 7.71
CA CYS A 74 -19.35 -3.44 7.93
C CYS A 74 -19.17 -3.72 9.44
N PRO A 75 -19.69 -4.84 9.96
CA PRO A 75 -19.67 -5.10 11.39
C PRO A 75 -18.30 -5.50 11.94
N ASP A 76 -17.44 -6.16 11.14
CA ASP A 76 -16.24 -6.84 11.64
C ASP A 76 -14.95 -6.49 10.89
N ASP A 77 -14.81 -6.91 9.63
CA ASP A 77 -13.52 -6.90 8.91
C ASP A 77 -13.02 -5.49 8.59
N CYS A 78 -13.90 -4.58 8.16
CA CYS A 78 -13.50 -3.22 7.80
C CYS A 78 -13.01 -2.42 9.02
N PRO A 79 -13.72 -2.39 10.17
CA PRO A 79 -13.21 -1.69 11.34
C PRO A 79 -11.96 -2.36 11.91
N ALA A 80 -11.83 -3.70 11.86
CA ALA A 80 -10.64 -4.40 12.29
C ALA A 80 -9.42 -4.02 11.42
N THR A 81 -9.59 -4.00 10.09
CA THR A 81 -8.55 -3.59 9.14
C THR A 81 -8.12 -2.15 9.36
N MET A 82 -9.08 -1.21 9.48
CA MET A 82 -8.75 0.21 9.71
C MET A 82 -8.06 0.44 11.07
N ALA A 83 -8.44 -0.30 12.11
CA ALA A 83 -7.76 -0.23 13.41
C ALA A 83 -6.30 -0.69 13.30
N LYS A 84 -6.02 -1.76 12.55
CA LYS A 84 -4.66 -2.22 12.27
C LYS A 84 -3.86 -1.21 11.44
N LEU A 85 -4.48 -0.59 10.45
CA LEU A 85 -3.83 0.49 9.68
C LEU A 85 -3.52 1.70 10.55
N LYS A 86 -4.38 2.06 11.50
CA LYS A 86 -4.07 3.08 12.52
C LYS A 86 -2.83 2.71 13.34
N LEU A 87 -2.70 1.46 13.78
CA LEU A 87 -1.50 0.97 14.48
C LEU A 87 -0.26 1.05 13.59
N THR A 88 -0.38 0.63 12.32
CA THR A 88 0.69 0.77 11.30
C THR A 88 1.17 2.22 11.19
N MET A 89 0.24 3.19 11.11
CA MET A 89 0.61 4.62 11.06
C MET A 89 1.34 5.05 12.33
N GLY A 90 0.94 4.54 13.49
CA GLY A 90 1.64 4.78 14.76
C GLY A 90 3.08 4.23 14.75
N ILE A 91 3.28 3.01 14.26
CA ILE A 91 4.60 2.37 14.11
C ILE A 91 5.49 3.17 13.15
N LEU A 92 4.93 3.65 12.04
CA LEU A 92 5.66 4.46 11.05
C LEU A 92 6.10 5.83 11.61
N GLY A 93 5.42 6.37 12.59
CA GLY A 93 5.76 7.68 13.20
C GLY A 93 5.86 8.79 12.15
N ASN A 94 7.02 9.44 12.06
CA ASN A 94 7.23 10.53 11.10
C ASN A 94 7.16 10.07 9.62
N LEU A 95 7.35 8.78 9.33
CA LEU A 95 7.22 8.26 7.97
C LEU A 95 5.77 8.19 7.51
N ALA A 96 4.80 8.22 8.42
CA ALA A 96 3.38 8.20 8.09
C ALA A 96 2.94 9.34 7.15
N GLN A 97 3.66 10.48 7.14
CA GLN A 97 3.41 11.57 6.18
C GLN A 97 3.62 11.17 4.70
N ASN A 98 4.40 10.11 4.45
CA ASN A 98 4.65 9.56 3.13
C ASN A 98 3.67 8.43 2.75
N VAL A 99 2.60 8.25 3.54
CA VAL A 99 1.61 7.19 3.34
C VAL A 99 0.23 7.81 3.17
N GLN A 100 -0.55 7.26 2.24
CA GLN A 100 -1.97 7.56 2.10
C GLN A 100 -2.78 6.28 2.26
N VAL A 101 -3.68 6.23 3.23
CA VAL A 101 -4.66 5.15 3.38
C VAL A 101 -5.94 5.56 2.66
N LEU A 102 -6.42 4.68 1.80
CA LEU A 102 -7.61 4.85 0.98
C LEU A 102 -8.58 3.69 1.23
N MET A 103 -9.86 3.97 1.38
CA MET A 103 -10.92 2.98 1.32
C MET A 103 -11.89 3.32 0.20
N VAL A 104 -12.02 2.44 -0.79
CA VAL A 104 -13.05 2.52 -1.84
C VAL A 104 -14.29 1.81 -1.33
N THR A 105 -15.43 2.47 -1.34
CA THR A 105 -16.67 1.85 -0.88
C THR A 105 -17.08 0.67 -1.74
N THR A 106 -17.61 -0.38 -1.11
CA THR A 106 -18.31 -1.50 -1.75
C THR A 106 -19.85 -1.39 -1.59
N ASP A 107 -20.32 -0.38 -0.84
CA ASP A 107 -21.75 -0.10 -0.64
C ASP A 107 -22.10 1.33 -1.06
N PRO A 108 -22.16 1.62 -2.37
CA PRO A 108 -22.46 2.97 -2.86
C PRO A 108 -23.91 3.43 -2.55
N THR A 109 -24.75 2.54 -2.07
CA THR A 109 -26.14 2.85 -1.73
C THR A 109 -26.24 3.58 -0.39
N HIS A 110 -25.41 3.19 0.57
CA HIS A 110 -25.45 3.74 1.93
C HIS A 110 -24.27 4.67 2.22
N ASP A 111 -23.10 4.43 1.62
CA ASP A 111 -21.92 5.25 1.83
C ASP A 111 -21.99 6.58 1.04
N ASN A 112 -21.80 7.68 1.75
CA ASN A 112 -21.73 9.03 1.18
C ASN A 112 -20.52 9.79 1.75
N ALA A 113 -20.22 10.96 1.19
CA ALA A 113 -19.07 11.76 1.60
C ALA A 113 -19.00 12.00 3.11
N ALA A 114 -20.08 12.43 3.71
CA ALA A 114 -20.11 12.80 5.13
C ALA A 114 -19.91 11.58 6.05
N GLN A 115 -20.57 10.47 5.72
CA GLN A 115 -20.47 9.22 6.45
C GLN A 115 -19.06 8.63 6.36
N MET A 116 -18.52 8.51 5.13
CA MET A 116 -17.16 8.02 4.92
C MET A 116 -16.12 8.92 5.58
N LYS A 117 -16.27 10.24 5.49
CA LYS A 117 -15.36 11.17 6.17
C LYS A 117 -15.35 10.95 7.67
N LYS A 118 -16.54 10.94 8.30
CA LYS A 118 -16.68 10.73 9.74
C LYS A 118 -16.07 9.39 10.17
N TRP A 119 -16.34 8.32 9.40
CA TRP A 119 -15.89 6.99 9.72
C TRP A 119 -14.36 6.87 9.57
N MET A 120 -13.79 7.26 8.44
CA MET A 120 -12.35 7.18 8.16
C MET A 120 -11.51 8.03 9.10
N THR A 121 -11.90 9.29 9.34
CA THR A 121 -11.17 10.19 10.25
C THR A 121 -11.30 9.79 11.72
N GLY A 122 -12.29 8.99 12.07
CA GLY A 122 -12.41 8.36 13.38
C GLY A 122 -11.26 7.39 13.70
N PHE A 123 -10.67 6.76 12.69
CA PHE A 123 -9.46 5.94 12.86
C PHE A 123 -8.20 6.78 12.82
N TYR A 124 -8.02 7.59 11.77
CA TYR A 124 -6.83 8.42 11.61
C TYR A 124 -7.14 9.68 10.78
N PRO A 125 -6.61 10.87 11.13
CA PRO A 125 -7.02 12.14 10.51
C PRO A 125 -6.83 12.22 8.99
N THR A 126 -5.85 11.50 8.43
CA THR A 126 -5.51 11.53 6.99
C THR A 126 -6.10 10.36 6.20
N PHE A 127 -6.85 9.45 6.83
CA PHE A 127 -7.52 8.38 6.10
C PHE A 127 -8.63 8.95 5.24
N LEU A 128 -8.71 8.48 4.00
CA LEU A 128 -9.59 9.04 2.99
C LEU A 128 -10.51 7.96 2.42
N GLY A 129 -11.81 8.21 2.44
CA GLY A 129 -12.81 7.38 1.78
C GLY A 129 -13.02 7.84 0.34
N LEU A 130 -13.25 6.89 -0.57
CA LEU A 130 -13.55 7.14 -1.98
C LEU A 130 -14.89 6.52 -2.31
N PHE A 131 -15.75 7.27 -2.97
CA PHE A 131 -17.09 6.84 -3.36
C PHE A 131 -17.45 7.33 -4.76
N GLY A 132 -18.47 6.73 -5.32
CA GLY A 132 -18.99 7.08 -6.66
C GLY A 132 -20.26 6.30 -6.96
N THR A 133 -20.80 6.48 -8.17
CA THR A 133 -21.90 5.63 -8.64
C THR A 133 -21.41 4.21 -8.90
N PRO A 134 -22.31 3.20 -8.94
CA PRO A 134 -21.94 1.83 -9.29
C PRO A 134 -21.10 1.74 -10.58
N ASP A 135 -21.46 2.49 -11.62
CA ASP A 135 -20.74 2.52 -12.90
C ASP A 135 -19.32 3.09 -12.76
N GLN A 136 -19.12 4.04 -11.84
CA GLN A 136 -17.79 4.62 -11.58
C GLN A 136 -16.90 3.68 -10.73
N LEU A 137 -17.50 2.86 -9.87
CA LEU A 137 -16.81 1.92 -8.98
C LEU A 137 -16.42 0.62 -9.70
N GLN A 138 -17.27 0.13 -10.61
CA GLN A 138 -17.08 -1.15 -11.29
C GLN A 138 -15.72 -1.32 -11.96
N PRO A 139 -15.14 -0.32 -12.66
CA PRO A 139 -13.78 -0.45 -13.21
C PRO A 139 -12.72 -0.73 -12.15
N ALA A 140 -12.83 -0.10 -10.97
CA ALA A 140 -11.90 -0.34 -9.86
C ALA A 140 -12.06 -1.75 -9.30
N TYR A 141 -13.30 -2.21 -9.06
CA TYR A 141 -13.54 -3.58 -8.60
C TYR A 141 -12.95 -4.61 -9.56
N THR A 142 -13.23 -4.46 -10.86
CA THR A 142 -12.70 -5.38 -11.88
C THR A 142 -11.17 -5.39 -11.91
N ALA A 143 -10.53 -4.22 -11.86
CA ALA A 143 -9.09 -4.09 -11.99
C ALA A 143 -8.31 -4.65 -10.78
N TYR A 144 -8.92 -4.57 -9.58
CA TYR A 144 -8.31 -5.09 -8.36
C TYR A 144 -8.83 -6.48 -7.95
N GLY A 145 -9.65 -7.10 -8.80
CA GLY A 145 -10.21 -8.44 -8.54
C GLY A 145 -11.14 -8.47 -7.33
N VAL A 146 -11.84 -7.35 -7.07
CA VAL A 146 -12.79 -7.23 -5.97
C VAL A 146 -14.14 -7.76 -6.42
N THR A 147 -14.62 -8.81 -5.77
CA THR A 147 -15.98 -9.30 -5.93
C THR A 147 -16.85 -8.60 -4.89
N VAL A 148 -17.98 -8.06 -5.31
CA VAL A 148 -18.97 -7.41 -4.45
C VAL A 148 -20.29 -8.13 -4.67
N GLU A 149 -20.83 -8.74 -3.62
CA GLU A 149 -22.08 -9.46 -3.61
C GLU A 149 -23.02 -8.90 -2.53
N ASP A 150 -24.31 -9.22 -2.61
CA ASP A 150 -25.32 -8.89 -1.60
C ASP A 150 -25.35 -7.42 -1.14
N GLY A 151 -25.21 -6.48 -2.10
CA GLY A 151 -25.24 -5.05 -1.79
C GLY A 151 -24.00 -4.51 -1.09
N GLY A 152 -22.89 -5.26 -1.09
CA GLY A 152 -21.62 -4.85 -0.49
C GLY A 152 -21.19 -5.68 0.72
N ASP A 153 -22.09 -6.53 1.25
CA ASP A 153 -21.86 -7.30 2.47
C ASP A 153 -20.76 -8.37 2.31
N THR A 154 -20.57 -8.90 1.10
CA THR A 154 -19.52 -9.86 0.79
C THR A 154 -18.56 -9.24 -0.22
N HIS A 155 -17.30 -9.07 0.16
CA HIS A 155 -16.27 -8.53 -0.71
C HIS A 155 -14.88 -9.09 -0.39
N THR A 156 -13.96 -8.91 -1.33
CA THR A 156 -12.55 -9.27 -1.14
C THR A 156 -11.90 -8.33 -0.11
N THR A 157 -11.25 -8.91 0.91
CA THR A 157 -10.71 -8.18 2.08
C THR A 157 -9.22 -7.84 1.97
N TYR A 158 -8.63 -7.88 0.78
CA TYR A 158 -7.21 -7.58 0.61
C TYR A 158 -6.87 -6.10 0.80
N LEU A 159 -5.76 -5.86 1.51
CA LEU A 159 -5.04 -4.60 1.50
C LEU A 159 -4.03 -4.63 0.35
N TYR A 160 -4.10 -3.67 -0.55
CA TYR A 160 -3.18 -3.49 -1.67
C TYR A 160 -2.17 -2.41 -1.32
N VAL A 161 -0.88 -2.74 -1.44
CA VAL A 161 0.22 -1.80 -1.17
C VAL A 161 0.83 -1.35 -2.49
N ILE A 162 0.73 -0.06 -2.76
CA ILE A 162 1.19 0.59 -3.99
C ILE A 162 2.39 1.47 -3.67
N ASP A 163 3.47 1.32 -4.43
CA ASP A 163 4.71 2.07 -4.22
C ASP A 163 4.61 3.55 -4.66
N PRO A 164 5.58 4.42 -4.31
CA PRO A 164 5.56 5.82 -4.72
C PRO A 164 5.61 6.04 -6.24
N LYS A 165 6.05 5.04 -7.00
CA LYS A 165 6.04 5.06 -8.48
C LYS A 165 4.67 4.64 -9.02
N GLY A 166 3.76 4.16 -8.16
CA GLY A 166 2.41 3.70 -8.44
C GLY A 166 2.34 2.29 -9.00
N ASN A 167 3.23 1.43 -8.61
CA ASN A 167 3.14 0.01 -8.91
C ASN A 167 2.57 -0.74 -7.72
N LEU A 168 1.69 -1.67 -7.98
CA LEU A 168 1.23 -2.64 -7.01
C LEU A 168 2.38 -3.60 -6.67
N ARG A 169 2.71 -3.69 -5.39
CA ARG A 169 3.91 -4.39 -4.91
C ARG A 169 3.61 -5.57 -4.01
N VAL A 170 2.67 -5.40 -3.11
CA VAL A 170 2.38 -6.36 -2.05
C VAL A 170 0.89 -6.36 -1.76
N THR A 171 0.36 -7.50 -1.33
CA THR A 171 -0.98 -7.60 -0.76
C THR A 171 -0.92 -8.26 0.61
N PHE A 172 -1.84 -7.88 1.49
CA PHE A 172 -2.08 -8.52 2.78
C PHE A 172 -3.56 -8.91 2.87
N ASP A 173 -3.87 -9.93 3.64
CA ASP A 173 -5.23 -10.20 4.08
C ASP A 173 -5.58 -9.19 5.19
N GLY A 174 -6.47 -8.25 4.88
CA GLY A 174 -6.73 -7.08 5.72
C GLY A 174 -7.04 -7.39 7.18
N PRO A 175 -8.03 -8.25 7.47
CA PRO A 175 -8.36 -8.59 8.86
C PRO A 175 -7.26 -9.35 9.60
N SER A 176 -6.42 -10.13 8.88
CA SER A 176 -5.40 -11.01 9.47
C SER A 176 -4.00 -10.38 9.50
N MET A 177 -3.76 -9.26 8.79
CA MET A 177 -2.44 -8.63 8.69
C MET A 177 -1.86 -8.24 10.05
N ASP A 178 -0.53 -8.36 10.21
CA ASP A 178 0.19 -7.78 11.32
C ASP A 178 0.56 -6.31 10.98
N PRO A 179 0.22 -5.33 11.83
CA PRO A 179 0.57 -3.94 11.63
C PRO A 179 2.08 -3.68 11.49
N GLN A 180 2.92 -4.47 12.17
CA GLN A 180 4.38 -4.37 12.06
C GLN A 180 4.87 -4.82 10.69
N ASP A 181 4.33 -5.92 10.16
CA ASP A 181 4.70 -6.42 8.83
C ASP A 181 4.33 -5.42 7.74
N VAL A 182 3.16 -4.81 7.82
CA VAL A 182 2.75 -3.74 6.90
C VAL A 182 3.70 -2.53 7.01
N ALA A 183 4.06 -2.13 8.24
CA ALA A 183 4.97 -1.01 8.46
C ALA A 183 6.38 -1.29 7.90
N ASP A 184 6.92 -2.50 8.08
CA ASP A 184 8.22 -2.92 7.54
C ASP A 184 8.25 -2.84 6.01
N ASP A 185 7.19 -3.33 5.35
CA ASP A 185 7.06 -3.28 3.89
C ASP A 185 6.93 -1.84 3.38
N VAL A 186 6.11 -1.02 4.05
CA VAL A 186 5.97 0.41 3.74
C VAL A 186 7.29 1.15 3.89
N GLN A 187 8.05 0.92 4.96
CA GLN A 187 9.39 1.53 5.15
C GLN A 187 10.34 1.13 4.03
N THR A 188 10.29 -0.15 3.61
CA THR A 188 11.08 -0.66 2.50
C THR A 188 10.76 0.10 1.20
N LEU A 189 9.48 0.30 0.90
CA LEU A 189 9.03 1.02 -0.30
C LEU A 189 9.36 2.52 -0.26
N ILE A 190 9.29 3.17 0.91
CA ILE A 190 9.68 4.59 1.07
C ILE A 190 11.18 4.77 0.81
N LYS A 191 12.02 3.81 1.18
CA LYS A 191 13.48 3.85 0.94
C LYS A 191 13.87 3.68 -0.53
N GLY A 192 12.95 3.31 -1.41
CA GLY A 192 13.14 3.36 -2.87
C GLY A 192 13.62 2.04 -3.50
N TYR A 193 12.95 0.94 -3.23
CA TYR A 193 13.14 -0.33 -3.94
C TYR A 193 12.13 -0.53 -5.08
#